data_ec72285028a60c1c3e5aad5e0c769148
#
_entry.id   ec72285028a60c1c3e5aad5e0c769148
#
_cell.length_a   1.000
_cell.length_b   1.000
_cell.length_c   1.000
_cell.angle_alpha   90.00
_cell.angle_beta   90.00
_cell.angle_gamma   90.00
#
_symmetry.space_group_name_H-M   'P 1'
#
loop_
_entity.id
_entity.type
_entity.pdbx_description
1 polymer ?
#
loop_
_entity_poly.entity_id
_entity_poly.type
_entity_poly.pdbx_seq_one_letter_code
_entity_poly.pdbx_strand_id
1 'polypeptide(L)'
;MLPPVVLSGITYAGAIALMACGITIIYMSTRTFNFAHATMATWGFYITYVCYMLYGGAPYQYFPLSFLFGAMLGVICYFGINRPLLRREASPITLMMSTMGYDIALLATIQIFCDYLTYKLRLYPRRVIMSTYETMVWGVPASFFISLILAVAIPVALHMFLTMTKFGVAMRATIENPTLANIIGIDAEKVYLASWIIGGGLASLGGAIVSMTITGTPVMGNMIIVTMFAGSILGGLYSAYGSLLGGFVVGLAEYVGTWLLASYWGGWLLGYRMVIPLIIMAGSLLVFPEGLAGLPWGALLAALKGALPGKGKEVSS
;
A
#
# COMPACT_ATOMS: atom_id res chain seq x y z
N MET A 1 13.54 11.56 22.98
CA MET A 1 12.43 11.55 21.99
C MET A 1 13.00 11.28 20.61
N LEU A 2 12.32 10.45 19.79
CA LEU A 2 12.73 10.26 18.40
C LEU A 2 12.55 11.56 17.61
N PRO A 3 13.42 11.86 16.62
CA PRO A 3 13.24 13.04 15.77
C PRO A 3 11.86 13.00 15.07
N PRO A 4 11.17 14.14 14.91
CA PRO A 4 9.85 14.17 14.26
C PRO A 4 9.82 13.54 12.86
N VAL A 5 10.93 13.66 12.13
CA VAL A 5 11.08 13.05 10.79
C VAL A 5 11.01 11.52 10.84
N VAL A 6 11.57 10.90 11.88
CA VAL A 6 11.51 9.43 12.05
C VAL A 6 10.10 8.98 12.36
N LEU A 7 9.36 9.72 13.19
CA LEU A 7 7.96 9.42 13.50
C LEU A 7 7.08 9.51 12.24
N SER A 8 7.21 10.60 11.47
CA SER A 8 6.52 10.76 10.19
C SER A 8 6.96 9.70 9.17
N GLY A 9 8.23 9.32 9.17
CA GLY A 9 8.77 8.27 8.31
C GLY A 9 8.17 6.89 8.61
N ILE A 10 7.98 6.54 9.88
CA ILE A 10 7.32 5.28 10.28
C ILE A 10 5.84 5.30 9.89
N THR A 11 5.16 6.43 10.09
CA THR A 11 3.75 6.60 9.67
C THR A 11 3.61 6.44 8.15
N TYR A 12 4.48 7.09 7.38
CA TYR A 12 4.54 6.97 5.93
C TYR A 12 4.83 5.52 5.48
N ALA A 13 5.84 4.88 6.09
CA ALA A 13 6.21 3.50 5.78
C ALA A 13 5.07 2.51 6.06
N GLY A 14 4.33 2.69 7.16
CA GLY A 14 3.14 1.89 7.47
C GLY A 14 2.05 2.03 6.41
N ALA A 15 1.80 3.24 5.93
CA ALA A 15 0.83 3.49 4.87
C ALA A 15 1.27 2.87 3.53
N ILE A 16 2.54 3.02 3.14
CA ILE A 16 3.10 2.38 1.93
C ILE A 16 3.01 0.85 2.03
N ALA A 17 3.27 0.27 3.21
CA ALA A 17 3.14 -1.16 3.44
C ALA A 17 1.73 -1.67 3.13
N LEU A 18 0.69 -0.97 3.61
CA LEU A 18 -0.71 -1.31 3.36
C LEU A 18 -1.05 -1.22 1.86
N MET A 19 -0.61 -0.15 1.19
CA MET A 19 -0.83 0.03 -0.23
C MET A 19 -0.09 -1.02 -1.08
N ALA A 20 1.16 -1.33 -0.76
CA ALA A 20 1.93 -2.38 -1.42
C ALA A 20 1.26 -3.77 -1.27
N CYS A 21 0.73 -4.07 -0.07
CA CYS A 21 -0.06 -5.27 0.18
C CYS A 21 -1.31 -5.32 -0.71
N GLY A 22 -2.03 -4.19 -0.85
CA GLY A 22 -3.19 -4.08 -1.73
C GLY A 22 -2.87 -4.39 -3.19
N ILE A 23 -1.75 -3.85 -3.71
CA ILE A 23 -1.25 -4.17 -5.06
C ILE A 23 -0.98 -5.67 -5.21
N THR A 24 -0.26 -6.25 -4.24
CA THR A 24 0.10 -7.67 -4.27
C THR A 24 -1.12 -8.58 -4.25
N ILE A 25 -2.15 -8.29 -3.45
CA ILE A 25 -3.39 -9.08 -3.40
C ILE A 25 -4.10 -9.07 -4.76
N ILE A 26 -4.20 -7.92 -5.42
CA ILE A 26 -4.76 -7.82 -6.77
C ILE A 26 -3.89 -8.60 -7.76
N TYR A 27 -2.57 -8.42 -7.71
CA TYR A 27 -1.64 -9.11 -8.61
C TYR A 27 -1.68 -10.62 -8.45
N MET A 28 -1.71 -11.14 -7.23
CA MET A 28 -1.80 -12.58 -6.97
C MET A 28 -3.03 -13.21 -7.62
N SER A 29 -4.16 -12.52 -7.63
CA SER A 29 -5.42 -13.03 -8.16
C SER A 29 -5.52 -12.88 -9.68
N THR A 30 -5.20 -11.71 -10.23
CA THR A 30 -5.43 -11.39 -11.66
C THR A 30 -4.16 -11.38 -12.51
N ARG A 31 -2.99 -11.56 -11.90
CA ARG A 31 -1.66 -11.50 -12.56
C ARG A 31 -1.40 -10.19 -13.30
N THR A 32 -2.05 -9.12 -12.87
CA THR A 32 -1.93 -7.79 -13.49
C THR A 32 -1.69 -6.72 -12.44
N PHE A 33 -0.85 -5.75 -12.77
CA PHE A 33 -0.67 -4.57 -11.93
C PHE A 33 -1.86 -3.61 -12.10
N ASN A 34 -2.34 -3.08 -10.99
CA ASN A 34 -3.38 -2.05 -10.98
C ASN A 34 -2.74 -0.65 -10.89
N PHE A 35 -2.66 0.08 -12.00
CA PHE A 35 -2.17 1.45 -11.99
C PHE A 35 -3.14 2.44 -11.35
N ALA A 36 -4.45 2.18 -11.41
CA ALA A 36 -5.45 3.02 -10.74
C ALA A 36 -5.35 3.01 -9.21
N HIS A 37 -4.51 2.15 -8.65
CA HIS A 37 -4.21 2.11 -7.21
C HIS A 37 -3.71 3.47 -6.69
N ALA A 38 -2.94 4.21 -7.52
CA ALA A 38 -2.49 5.56 -7.25
C ALA A 38 -3.63 6.52 -6.96
N THR A 39 -4.57 6.61 -7.88
CA THR A 39 -5.69 7.56 -7.74
C THR A 39 -6.73 7.08 -6.73
N MET A 40 -6.87 5.76 -6.52
CA MET A 40 -7.66 5.22 -5.40
C MET A 40 -7.08 5.68 -4.04
N ALA A 41 -5.75 5.72 -3.88
CA ALA A 41 -5.11 6.29 -2.70
C ALA A 41 -5.42 7.78 -2.54
N THR A 42 -5.36 8.54 -3.63
CA THR A 42 -5.72 9.97 -3.60
C THR A 42 -7.19 10.19 -3.18
N TRP A 43 -8.11 9.36 -3.64
CA TRP A 43 -9.50 9.40 -3.19
C TRP A 43 -9.64 9.17 -1.69
N GLY A 44 -8.85 8.27 -1.12
CA GLY A 44 -8.83 8.03 0.34
C GLY A 44 -8.48 9.29 1.14
N PHE A 45 -7.48 10.04 0.68
CA PHE A 45 -7.17 11.34 1.22
C PHE A 45 -8.37 12.30 1.13
N TYR A 46 -8.98 12.46 -0.07
CA TYR A 46 -10.07 13.42 -0.26
C TYR A 46 -11.32 13.08 0.56
N ILE A 47 -11.67 11.81 0.71
CA ILE A 47 -12.78 11.38 1.57
C ILE A 47 -12.51 11.77 3.02
N THR A 48 -11.30 11.47 3.53
CA THR A 48 -10.91 11.88 4.89
C THR A 48 -10.95 13.39 5.06
N TYR A 49 -10.38 14.14 4.11
CA TYR A 49 -10.34 15.60 4.14
C TYR A 49 -11.74 16.23 4.17
N VAL A 50 -12.60 15.81 3.25
CA VAL A 50 -13.96 16.40 3.14
C VAL A 50 -14.81 16.05 4.35
N CYS A 51 -14.77 14.81 4.82
CA CYS A 51 -15.50 14.42 6.03
C CYS A 51 -15.02 15.20 7.25
N TYR A 52 -13.71 15.38 7.40
CA TYR A 52 -13.15 16.20 8.46
C TYR A 52 -13.62 17.66 8.37
N MET A 53 -13.61 18.27 7.19
CA MET A 53 -14.03 19.67 6.98
C MET A 53 -15.54 19.90 7.20
N LEU A 54 -16.37 18.89 6.92
CA LEU A 54 -17.82 19.00 7.06
C LEU A 54 -18.32 18.67 8.47
N TYR A 55 -17.72 17.66 9.12
CA TYR A 55 -18.23 17.12 10.39
C TYR A 55 -17.29 17.37 11.57
N GLY A 56 -16.04 17.83 11.33
CA GLY A 56 -15.05 18.04 12.38
C GLY A 56 -14.55 16.73 13.01
N GLY A 57 -14.12 16.81 14.26
CA GLY A 57 -13.61 15.66 15.01
C GLY A 57 -12.13 15.36 14.73
N ALA A 58 -11.73 14.10 14.78
CA ALA A 58 -10.37 13.66 14.44
C ALA A 58 -10.33 13.07 13.02
N PRO A 59 -9.32 13.36 12.20
CA PRO A 59 -9.24 12.83 10.83
C PRO A 59 -9.30 11.30 10.75
N TYR A 60 -8.78 10.60 11.75
CA TYR A 60 -8.66 9.13 11.78
C TYR A 60 -10.02 8.41 11.87
N GLN A 61 -11.05 9.04 12.40
CA GLN A 61 -12.39 8.43 12.50
C GLN A 61 -13.02 8.19 11.11
N TYR A 62 -12.51 8.86 10.07
CA TYR A 62 -12.95 8.71 8.69
C TYR A 62 -12.15 7.68 7.88
N PHE A 63 -11.10 7.08 8.45
CA PHE A 63 -10.31 6.03 7.80
C PHE A 63 -11.14 4.80 7.37
N PRO A 64 -12.08 4.29 8.19
CA PRO A 64 -12.96 3.21 7.74
C PRO A 64 -13.83 3.61 6.54
N LEU A 65 -14.31 4.86 6.49
CA LEU A 65 -15.09 5.37 5.35
C LEU A 65 -14.21 5.47 4.09
N SER A 66 -12.96 5.91 4.22
CA SER A 66 -12.00 5.92 3.12
C SER A 66 -11.74 4.51 2.60
N PHE A 67 -11.58 3.51 3.48
CA PHE A 67 -11.44 2.11 3.08
C PHE A 67 -12.66 1.63 2.28
N LEU A 68 -13.87 1.88 2.76
CA LEU A 68 -15.12 1.49 2.09
C LEU A 68 -15.25 2.17 0.72
N PHE A 69 -14.90 3.44 0.62
CA PHE A 69 -14.94 4.15 -0.66
C PHE A 69 -13.92 3.57 -1.66
N GLY A 70 -12.69 3.29 -1.22
CA GLY A 70 -11.69 2.62 -2.05
C GLY A 70 -12.10 1.21 -2.48
N ALA A 71 -12.74 0.45 -1.59
CA ALA A 71 -13.32 -0.85 -1.89
C ALA A 71 -14.40 -0.73 -2.98
N MET A 72 -15.26 0.28 -2.91
CA MET A 72 -16.26 0.59 -3.94
C MET A 72 -15.60 0.90 -5.29
N LEU A 73 -14.54 1.72 -5.32
CA LEU A 73 -13.78 2.00 -6.54
C LEU A 73 -13.15 0.74 -7.13
N GLY A 74 -12.66 -0.17 -6.27
CA GLY A 74 -12.17 -1.49 -6.67
C GLY A 74 -13.27 -2.34 -7.33
N VAL A 75 -14.46 -2.37 -6.76
CA VAL A 75 -15.64 -3.06 -7.34
C VAL A 75 -15.99 -2.48 -8.72
N ILE A 76 -16.03 -1.15 -8.85
CA ILE A 76 -16.33 -0.47 -10.13
C ILE A 76 -15.28 -0.84 -11.17
N CYS A 77 -13.99 -0.82 -10.84
CA CYS A 77 -12.91 -1.20 -11.74
C CYS A 77 -13.04 -2.68 -12.16
N TYR A 78 -13.32 -3.57 -11.21
CA TYR A 78 -13.47 -4.99 -11.50
C TYR A 78 -14.63 -5.26 -12.45
N PHE A 79 -15.83 -4.82 -12.11
CA PHE A 79 -17.02 -5.08 -12.93
C PHE A 79 -17.01 -4.30 -14.25
N GLY A 80 -16.55 -3.06 -14.24
CA GLY A 80 -16.59 -2.20 -15.43
C GLY A 80 -15.50 -2.53 -16.45
N ILE A 81 -14.33 -2.98 -15.98
CA ILE A 81 -13.14 -3.10 -16.83
C ILE A 81 -12.54 -4.51 -16.79
N ASN A 82 -12.14 -4.98 -15.61
CA ASN A 82 -11.35 -6.20 -15.51
C ASN A 82 -12.14 -7.46 -15.86
N ARG A 83 -13.33 -7.62 -15.30
CA ARG A 83 -14.19 -8.78 -15.55
C ARG A 83 -14.54 -8.97 -17.04
N PRO A 84 -15.00 -7.94 -17.79
CA PRO A 84 -15.25 -8.08 -19.23
C PRO A 84 -14.01 -8.47 -20.04
N LEU A 85 -12.85 -7.94 -19.67
CA LEU A 85 -11.58 -8.23 -20.35
C LEU A 85 -11.08 -9.63 -20.01
N LEU A 86 -11.15 -10.04 -18.75
CA LEU A 86 -10.80 -11.42 -18.31
C LEU A 86 -11.65 -12.46 -19.02
N ARG A 87 -12.97 -12.22 -19.17
CA ARG A 87 -13.87 -13.13 -19.90
C ARG A 87 -13.58 -13.21 -21.41
N ARG A 88 -12.87 -12.23 -21.97
CA ARG A 88 -12.41 -12.21 -23.36
C ARG A 88 -10.97 -12.70 -23.50
N GLU A 89 -10.42 -13.29 -22.44
CA GLU A 89 -9.04 -13.79 -22.41
C GLU A 89 -8.00 -12.72 -22.83
N ALA A 90 -8.25 -11.46 -22.48
CA ALA A 90 -7.38 -10.35 -22.80
C ALA A 90 -5.98 -10.57 -22.20
N SER A 91 -4.96 -10.13 -22.93
CA SER A 91 -3.57 -10.24 -22.45
C SER A 91 -3.35 -9.46 -21.15
N PRO A 92 -2.40 -9.87 -20.30
CA PRO A 92 -2.04 -9.11 -19.09
C PRO A 92 -1.70 -7.63 -19.38
N ILE A 93 -1.08 -7.36 -20.52
CA ILE A 93 -0.74 -5.99 -20.94
C ILE A 93 -2.02 -5.19 -21.19
N THR A 94 -3.02 -5.76 -21.86
CA THR A 94 -4.32 -5.09 -22.09
C THR A 94 -5.01 -4.76 -20.77
N LEU A 95 -5.00 -5.70 -19.81
CA LEU A 95 -5.54 -5.47 -18.47
C LEU A 95 -4.81 -4.34 -17.72
N MET A 96 -3.48 -4.29 -17.79
CA MET A 96 -2.69 -3.22 -17.19
C MET A 96 -3.01 -1.86 -17.83
N MET A 97 -3.04 -1.79 -19.17
CA MET A 97 -3.37 -0.55 -19.89
C MET A 97 -4.78 -0.06 -19.58
N SER A 98 -5.74 -0.96 -19.41
CA SER A 98 -7.11 -0.58 -19.04
C SER A 98 -7.21 0.03 -17.65
N THR A 99 -6.39 -0.43 -16.69
CA THR A 99 -6.32 0.19 -15.36
C THR A 99 -5.64 1.57 -15.39
N MET A 100 -4.71 1.82 -16.34
CA MET A 100 -4.16 3.16 -16.58
C MET A 100 -5.24 4.11 -17.13
N GLY A 101 -6.08 3.63 -18.06
CA GLY A 101 -7.23 4.41 -18.53
C GLY A 101 -8.20 4.76 -17.39
N TYR A 102 -8.45 3.81 -16.49
CA TYR A 102 -9.27 4.03 -15.30
C TYR A 102 -8.63 5.02 -14.33
N ASP A 103 -7.30 4.98 -14.15
CA ASP A 103 -6.55 5.93 -13.34
C ASP A 103 -6.76 7.37 -13.83
N ILE A 104 -6.62 7.60 -15.14
CA ILE A 104 -6.83 8.91 -15.76
C ILE A 104 -8.29 9.38 -15.57
N ALA A 105 -9.27 8.49 -15.72
CA ALA A 105 -10.67 8.80 -15.49
C ALA A 105 -10.93 9.19 -14.03
N LEU A 106 -10.39 8.44 -13.08
CA LEU A 106 -10.48 8.77 -11.66
C LEU A 106 -9.77 10.10 -11.32
N LEU A 107 -8.61 10.37 -11.92
CA LEU A 107 -7.90 11.63 -11.74
C LEU A 107 -8.72 12.81 -12.26
N ALA A 108 -9.37 12.67 -13.41
CA ALA A 108 -10.27 13.70 -13.94
C ALA A 108 -11.45 13.96 -12.98
N THR A 109 -12.04 12.90 -12.42
CA THR A 109 -13.12 13.04 -11.42
C THR A 109 -12.66 13.72 -10.14
N ILE A 110 -11.41 13.47 -9.68
CA ILE A 110 -10.81 14.22 -8.55
C ILE A 110 -10.68 15.70 -8.89
N GLN A 111 -10.24 16.06 -10.09
CA GLN A 111 -10.10 17.46 -10.48
C GLN A 111 -11.46 18.18 -10.47
N ILE A 112 -12.50 17.56 -11.04
CA ILE A 112 -13.87 18.08 -11.00
C ILE A 112 -14.37 18.20 -9.54
N PHE A 113 -14.08 17.21 -8.72
CA PHE A 113 -14.44 17.22 -7.31
C PHE A 113 -13.74 18.34 -6.54
N CYS A 114 -12.46 18.59 -6.81
CA CYS A 114 -11.73 19.74 -6.23
C CYS A 114 -12.36 21.09 -6.63
N ASP A 115 -12.79 21.24 -7.89
CA ASP A 115 -13.46 22.45 -8.33
C ASP A 115 -14.80 22.63 -7.63
N TYR A 116 -15.59 21.57 -7.49
CA TYR A 116 -16.83 21.58 -6.71
C TYR A 116 -16.60 22.00 -5.26
N LEU A 117 -15.59 21.45 -4.58
CA LEU A 117 -15.23 21.82 -3.21
C LEU A 117 -14.84 23.29 -3.11
N THR A 118 -14.11 23.80 -4.09
CA THR A 118 -13.66 25.20 -4.11
C THR A 118 -14.83 26.16 -4.32
N TYR A 119 -15.68 25.92 -5.32
CA TYR A 119 -16.74 26.85 -5.71
C TYR A 119 -17.97 26.78 -4.79
N LYS A 120 -18.35 25.56 -4.36
CA LYS A 120 -19.57 25.36 -3.54
C LYS A 120 -19.30 25.40 -2.05
N LEU A 121 -18.23 24.76 -1.58
CA LEU A 121 -17.95 24.64 -0.15
C LEU A 121 -16.88 25.63 0.35
N ARG A 122 -16.28 26.43 -0.56
CA ARG A 122 -15.25 27.41 -0.24
C ARG A 122 -14.03 26.80 0.46
N LEU A 123 -13.73 25.52 0.16
CA LEU A 123 -12.55 24.80 0.64
C LEU A 123 -11.38 24.97 -0.33
N TYR A 124 -10.16 24.72 0.14
CA TYR A 124 -8.94 24.79 -0.68
C TYR A 124 -8.32 23.38 -0.86
N PRO A 125 -8.92 22.53 -1.70
CA PRO A 125 -8.56 21.10 -1.77
C PRO A 125 -7.28 20.82 -2.59
N ARG A 126 -6.78 21.79 -3.37
CA ARG A 126 -5.65 21.57 -4.28
C ARG A 126 -4.29 21.44 -3.58
N ARG A 127 -4.17 21.93 -2.35
CA ARG A 127 -2.97 21.81 -1.52
C ARG A 127 -3.37 21.81 -0.06
N VAL A 128 -3.42 20.63 0.54
CA VAL A 128 -3.87 20.43 1.91
C VAL A 128 -2.76 19.83 2.75
N ILE A 129 -2.55 20.37 3.94
CA ILE A 129 -1.61 19.86 4.93
C ILE A 129 -2.44 19.30 6.08
N MET A 130 -2.76 18.00 6.02
CA MET A 130 -3.61 17.34 7.03
C MET A 130 -2.93 17.23 8.39
N SER A 131 -1.59 17.24 8.44
CA SER A 131 -0.84 17.22 9.70
C SER A 131 -1.10 18.43 10.61
N THR A 132 -1.64 19.55 10.08
CA THR A 132 -2.09 20.68 10.90
C THR A 132 -3.30 20.38 11.77
N TYR A 133 -4.09 19.37 11.39
CA TYR A 133 -5.31 18.97 12.10
C TYR A 133 -5.08 17.74 12.99
N GLU A 134 -3.83 17.42 13.23
CA GLU A 134 -3.42 16.25 13.98
C GLU A 134 -3.51 16.48 15.50
N THR A 135 -4.03 15.48 16.21
CA THR A 135 -4.02 15.48 17.66
C THR A 135 -2.72 14.88 18.20
N MET A 136 -2.16 15.52 19.23
CA MET A 136 -0.96 15.01 19.89
C MET A 136 -1.35 14.14 21.10
N VAL A 137 -0.82 12.93 21.14
CA VAL A 137 -0.96 12.01 22.26
C VAL A 137 0.43 11.81 22.88
N TRP A 138 0.59 12.21 24.15
CA TRP A 138 1.91 12.21 24.86
C TRP A 138 3.03 12.92 24.10
N GLY A 139 2.72 13.98 23.35
CA GLY A 139 3.71 14.74 22.57
C GLY A 139 4.14 14.05 21.25
N VAL A 140 3.44 12.99 20.85
CA VAL A 140 3.64 12.28 19.57
C VAL A 140 2.36 12.41 18.75
N PRO A 141 2.46 12.57 17.41
CA PRO A 141 1.30 12.58 16.54
C PRO A 141 0.47 11.29 16.67
N ALA A 142 -0.86 11.41 16.82
CA ALA A 142 -1.73 10.25 16.96
C ALA A 142 -1.73 9.36 15.71
N SER A 143 -1.49 9.95 14.52
CA SER A 143 -1.32 9.21 13.27
C SER A 143 -0.21 8.16 13.34
N PHE A 144 0.86 8.42 14.09
CA PHE A 144 1.94 7.46 14.32
C PHE A 144 1.42 6.17 14.98
N PHE A 145 0.69 6.30 16.10
CA PHE A 145 0.14 5.14 16.79
C PHE A 145 -0.89 4.40 15.94
N ILE A 146 -1.75 5.14 15.26
CA ILE A 146 -2.81 4.57 14.42
C ILE A 146 -2.20 3.84 13.21
N SER A 147 -1.22 4.43 12.53
CA SER A 147 -0.55 3.77 11.41
C SER A 147 0.17 2.49 11.85
N LEU A 148 0.83 2.51 13.02
CA LEU A 148 1.51 1.34 13.57
C LEU A 148 0.52 0.24 13.94
N ILE A 149 -0.61 0.59 14.61
CA ILE A 149 -1.67 -0.35 14.93
C ILE A 149 -2.25 -0.96 13.65
N LEU A 150 -2.55 -0.16 12.63
CA LEU A 150 -3.09 -0.64 11.37
C LEU A 150 -2.07 -1.48 10.59
N ALA A 151 -0.79 -1.11 10.61
CA ALA A 151 0.28 -1.88 9.98
C ALA A 151 0.48 -3.27 10.61
N VAL A 152 0.03 -3.49 11.85
CA VAL A 152 0.03 -4.80 12.51
C VAL A 152 -1.34 -5.48 12.42
N ALA A 153 -2.42 -4.75 12.70
CA ALA A 153 -3.76 -5.31 12.76
C ALA A 153 -4.26 -5.82 11.39
N ILE A 154 -3.98 -5.09 10.32
CA ILE A 154 -4.43 -5.48 8.96
C ILE A 154 -3.74 -6.76 8.48
N PRO A 155 -2.41 -6.94 8.58
CA PRO A 155 -1.76 -8.23 8.30
C PRO A 155 -2.30 -9.38 9.12
N VAL A 156 -2.54 -9.17 10.42
CA VAL A 156 -3.12 -10.19 11.31
C VAL A 156 -4.53 -10.54 10.86
N ALA A 157 -5.38 -9.54 10.61
CA ALA A 157 -6.74 -9.76 10.11
C ALA A 157 -6.74 -10.48 8.75
N LEU A 158 -5.84 -10.09 7.83
CA LEU A 158 -5.67 -10.73 6.53
C LEU A 158 -5.18 -12.16 6.68
N HIS A 159 -4.24 -12.42 7.60
CA HIS A 159 -3.79 -13.78 7.92
C HIS A 159 -4.95 -14.65 8.41
N MET A 160 -5.69 -14.17 9.38
CA MET A 160 -6.87 -14.88 9.91
C MET A 160 -7.90 -15.12 8.81
N PHE A 161 -8.18 -14.10 7.98
CA PHE A 161 -9.10 -14.24 6.86
C PHE A 161 -8.64 -15.32 5.87
N LEU A 162 -7.38 -15.29 5.44
CA LEU A 162 -6.85 -16.22 4.45
C LEU A 162 -6.67 -17.66 4.99
N THR A 163 -6.43 -17.84 6.29
CA THR A 163 -6.14 -19.16 6.87
C THR A 163 -7.33 -19.80 7.56
N MET A 164 -8.17 -19.00 8.21
CA MET A 164 -9.24 -19.50 9.08
C MET A 164 -10.62 -19.51 8.41
N THR A 165 -10.79 -18.78 7.27
CA THR A 165 -12.09 -18.76 6.61
C THR A 165 -12.12 -19.69 5.39
N LYS A 166 -13.28 -20.31 5.13
CA LYS A 166 -13.50 -21.14 3.93
C LYS A 166 -13.23 -20.35 2.65
N PHE A 167 -13.59 -19.08 2.63
CA PHE A 167 -13.36 -18.20 1.50
C PHE A 167 -11.87 -17.87 1.29
N GLY A 168 -11.12 -17.64 2.37
CA GLY A 168 -9.67 -17.43 2.30
C GLY A 168 -8.93 -18.66 1.79
N VAL A 169 -9.33 -19.86 2.20
CA VAL A 169 -8.78 -21.12 1.66
C VAL A 169 -9.09 -21.25 0.16
N ALA A 170 -10.34 -20.95 -0.25
CA ALA A 170 -10.74 -20.92 -1.66
C ALA A 170 -9.92 -19.89 -2.47
N MET A 171 -9.67 -18.71 -1.87
CA MET A 171 -8.83 -17.67 -2.49
C MET A 171 -7.41 -18.16 -2.74
N ARG A 172 -6.76 -18.80 -1.77
CA ARG A 172 -5.40 -19.36 -1.95
C ARG A 172 -5.37 -20.44 -3.03
N ALA A 173 -6.35 -21.36 -3.04
CA ALA A 173 -6.46 -22.40 -4.07
C ALA A 173 -6.63 -21.79 -5.48
N THR A 174 -7.45 -20.73 -5.61
CA THR A 174 -7.64 -20.05 -6.90
C THR A 174 -6.39 -19.30 -7.35
N ILE A 175 -5.63 -18.68 -6.42
CA ILE A 175 -4.37 -18.00 -6.72
C ILE A 175 -3.32 -19.00 -7.23
N GLU A 176 -3.28 -20.20 -6.66
CA GLU A 176 -2.35 -21.26 -7.05
C GLU A 176 -2.72 -21.86 -8.42
N ASN A 177 -3.97 -22.26 -8.60
CA ASN A 177 -4.47 -22.79 -9.87
C ASN A 177 -5.96 -22.48 -10.09
N PRO A 178 -6.31 -21.43 -10.86
CA PRO A 178 -7.71 -21.04 -11.09
C PRO A 178 -8.53 -22.11 -11.80
N THR A 179 -7.90 -22.85 -12.74
CA THR A 179 -8.58 -23.88 -13.52
C THR A 179 -8.97 -25.05 -12.63
N LEU A 180 -8.05 -25.52 -11.79
CA LEU A 180 -8.31 -26.60 -10.84
C LEU A 180 -9.35 -26.18 -9.80
N ALA A 181 -9.27 -24.94 -9.29
CA ALA A 181 -10.24 -24.37 -8.36
C ALA A 181 -11.66 -24.39 -8.95
N ASN A 182 -11.82 -23.99 -10.20
CA ASN A 182 -13.12 -24.04 -10.90
C ASN A 182 -13.66 -25.47 -11.04
N ILE A 183 -12.82 -26.48 -11.33
CA ILE A 183 -13.24 -27.87 -11.44
C ILE A 183 -13.82 -28.40 -10.11
N ILE A 184 -13.28 -28.02 -8.99
CA ILE A 184 -13.77 -28.42 -7.64
C ILE A 184 -14.89 -27.50 -7.12
N GLY A 185 -15.42 -26.61 -7.99
CA GLY A 185 -16.60 -25.77 -7.70
C GLY A 185 -16.32 -24.44 -7.02
N ILE A 186 -15.05 -24.00 -6.95
CA ILE A 186 -14.69 -22.66 -6.44
C ILE A 186 -14.89 -21.63 -7.57
N ASP A 187 -15.71 -20.63 -7.31
CA ASP A 187 -15.97 -19.52 -8.24
C ASP A 187 -14.80 -18.51 -8.21
N ALA A 188 -13.91 -18.59 -9.19
CA ALA A 188 -12.75 -17.71 -9.31
C ALA A 188 -13.15 -16.22 -9.47
N GLU A 189 -14.31 -15.91 -10.09
CA GLU A 189 -14.75 -14.51 -10.23
C GLU A 189 -15.02 -13.85 -8.88
N LYS A 190 -15.58 -14.60 -7.91
CA LYS A 190 -15.78 -14.08 -6.54
C LYS A 190 -14.47 -13.82 -5.82
N VAL A 191 -13.46 -14.65 -6.06
CA VAL A 191 -12.12 -14.47 -5.51
C VAL A 191 -11.47 -13.22 -6.09
N TYR A 192 -11.55 -13.02 -7.40
CA TYR A 192 -11.03 -11.82 -8.04
C TYR A 192 -11.73 -10.56 -7.52
N LEU A 193 -13.05 -10.58 -7.43
CA LEU A 193 -13.82 -9.46 -6.86
C LEU A 193 -13.35 -9.11 -5.43
N ALA A 194 -13.20 -10.11 -4.58
CA ALA A 194 -12.73 -9.89 -3.20
C ALA A 194 -11.31 -9.27 -3.16
N SER A 195 -10.41 -9.72 -4.05
CA SER A 195 -9.08 -9.13 -4.17
C SER A 195 -9.12 -7.65 -4.55
N TRP A 196 -10.02 -7.26 -5.45
CA TRP A 196 -10.22 -5.88 -5.85
C TRP A 196 -10.87 -5.02 -4.74
N ILE A 197 -11.79 -5.60 -3.97
CA ILE A 197 -12.39 -4.95 -2.78
C ILE A 197 -11.31 -4.66 -1.74
N ILE A 198 -10.53 -5.68 -1.37
CA ILE A 198 -9.48 -5.55 -0.36
C ILE A 198 -8.38 -4.60 -0.86
N GLY A 199 -7.89 -4.80 -2.08
CA GLY A 199 -6.82 -3.98 -2.65
C GLY A 199 -7.22 -2.52 -2.81
N GLY A 200 -8.39 -2.22 -3.35
CA GLY A 200 -8.91 -0.86 -3.46
C GLY A 200 -9.13 -0.18 -2.10
N GLY A 201 -9.64 -0.95 -1.13
CA GLY A 201 -9.79 -0.48 0.25
C GLY A 201 -8.45 -0.13 0.91
N LEU A 202 -7.44 -1.00 0.75
CA LEU A 202 -6.09 -0.75 1.28
C LEU A 202 -5.39 0.42 0.60
N ALA A 203 -5.59 0.60 -0.72
CA ALA A 203 -5.11 1.78 -1.44
C ALA A 203 -5.62 3.08 -0.80
N SER A 204 -6.92 3.16 -0.66
CA SER A 204 -7.60 4.34 -0.14
C SER A 204 -7.28 4.61 1.32
N LEU A 205 -7.24 3.58 2.15
CA LEU A 205 -6.83 3.67 3.55
C LEU A 205 -5.38 4.16 3.69
N GLY A 206 -4.46 3.57 2.91
CA GLY A 206 -3.06 4.00 2.90
C GLY A 206 -2.91 5.46 2.44
N GLY A 207 -3.67 5.88 1.43
CA GLY A 207 -3.71 7.28 0.98
C GLY A 207 -4.21 8.24 2.06
N ALA A 208 -5.23 7.85 2.83
CA ALA A 208 -5.72 8.61 3.98
C ALA A 208 -4.62 8.77 5.07
N ILE A 209 -3.85 7.72 5.35
CA ILE A 209 -2.75 7.77 6.33
C ILE A 209 -1.59 8.63 5.80
N VAL A 210 -1.18 8.44 4.52
CA VAL A 210 -0.08 9.19 3.89
C VAL A 210 -0.34 10.70 3.93
N SER A 211 -1.58 11.13 3.80
CA SER A 211 -1.95 12.56 3.84
C SER A 211 -1.61 13.26 5.17
N MET A 212 -1.41 12.48 6.25
CA MET A 212 -0.94 13.02 7.54
C MET A 212 0.57 13.35 7.53
N THR A 213 1.33 12.83 6.55
CA THR A 213 2.80 12.98 6.50
C THR A 213 3.29 13.81 5.33
N ILE A 214 2.54 13.85 4.24
CA ILE A 214 2.87 14.63 3.03
C ILE A 214 1.70 15.55 2.66
N THR A 215 2.01 16.57 1.85
CA THR A 215 0.98 17.49 1.35
C THR A 215 0.02 16.76 0.40
N GLY A 216 -1.27 16.80 0.73
CA GLY A 216 -2.33 16.26 -0.12
C GLY A 216 -2.55 17.15 -1.35
N THR A 217 -2.46 16.56 -2.52
CA THR A 217 -2.72 17.19 -3.83
C THR A 217 -3.54 16.23 -4.70
N PRO A 218 -4.22 16.71 -5.75
CA PRO A 218 -4.97 15.82 -6.66
C PRO A 218 -4.14 14.71 -7.31
N VAL A 219 -2.83 14.90 -7.42
CA VAL A 219 -1.89 13.94 -8.02
C VAL A 219 -1.03 13.21 -6.99
N MET A 220 -1.37 13.29 -5.70
CA MET A 220 -0.57 12.74 -4.61
C MET A 220 -0.27 11.24 -4.79
N GLY A 221 -1.27 10.44 -5.15
CA GLY A 221 -1.11 9.00 -5.38
C GLY A 221 -0.16 8.69 -6.52
N ASN A 222 -0.22 9.46 -7.62
CA ASN A 222 0.65 9.26 -8.77
C ASN A 222 2.13 9.59 -8.45
N MET A 223 2.37 10.44 -7.45
CA MET A 223 3.73 10.72 -6.97
C MET A 223 4.33 9.58 -6.13
N ILE A 224 3.50 8.74 -5.51
CA ILE A 224 3.96 7.66 -4.64
C ILE A 224 3.74 6.26 -5.22
N ILE A 225 3.20 6.14 -6.45
CA ILE A 225 2.89 4.84 -7.07
C ILE A 225 4.16 3.98 -7.26
N VAL A 226 5.27 4.62 -7.61
CA VAL A 226 6.56 3.93 -7.77
C VAL A 226 7.01 3.30 -6.45
N THR A 227 6.82 4.00 -5.34
CA THR A 227 7.14 3.50 -3.99
C THR A 227 6.26 2.31 -3.62
N MET A 228 4.96 2.36 -3.96
CA MET A 228 4.04 1.25 -3.73
C MET A 228 4.45 0.01 -4.53
N PHE A 229 4.78 0.17 -5.82
CA PHE A 229 5.25 -0.93 -6.66
C PHE A 229 6.60 -1.47 -6.19
N ALA A 230 7.55 -0.58 -5.86
CA ALA A 230 8.84 -0.97 -5.33
C ALA A 230 8.70 -1.80 -4.05
N GLY A 231 7.78 -1.41 -3.14
CA GLY A 231 7.48 -2.16 -1.92
C GLY A 231 6.86 -3.53 -2.20
N SER A 232 5.92 -3.59 -3.15
CA SER A 232 5.28 -4.85 -3.57
C SER A 232 6.29 -5.81 -4.22
N ILE A 233 7.17 -5.31 -5.09
CA ILE A 233 8.18 -6.09 -5.80
C ILE A 233 9.28 -6.55 -4.83
N LEU A 234 9.82 -5.64 -4.00
CA LEU A 234 10.84 -5.99 -3.01
C LEU A 234 10.30 -7.06 -2.04
N GLY A 235 9.04 -6.93 -1.62
CA GLY A 235 8.42 -7.90 -0.72
C GLY A 235 8.16 -9.27 -1.35
N GLY A 236 7.96 -9.29 -2.66
CA GLY A 236 7.58 -10.47 -3.45
C GLY A 236 6.11 -10.43 -3.85
N LEU A 237 5.86 -10.41 -5.15
CA LEU A 237 4.52 -10.28 -5.77
C LEU A 237 3.57 -11.44 -5.46
N TYR A 238 4.07 -12.52 -4.89
CA TYR A 238 3.32 -13.74 -4.55
C TYR A 238 3.08 -13.89 -3.05
N SER A 239 3.47 -12.89 -2.25
CA SER A 239 3.32 -12.93 -0.79
C SER A 239 2.79 -11.59 -0.26
N ALA A 240 1.54 -11.58 0.19
CA ALA A 240 0.95 -10.40 0.82
C ALA A 240 1.71 -9.95 2.08
N TYR A 241 2.28 -10.89 2.83
CA TYR A 241 3.10 -10.57 4.02
C TYR A 241 4.47 -10.02 3.63
N GLY A 242 5.07 -10.61 2.57
CA GLY A 242 6.33 -10.11 2.02
C GLY A 242 6.18 -8.66 1.55
N SER A 243 5.11 -8.35 0.83
CA SER A 243 4.86 -6.99 0.33
C SER A 243 4.59 -5.95 1.44
N LEU A 244 4.02 -6.35 2.57
CA LEU A 244 3.91 -5.50 3.75
C LEU A 244 5.30 -5.11 4.29
N LEU A 245 6.18 -6.10 4.45
CA LEU A 245 7.56 -5.86 4.88
C LEU A 245 8.34 -5.04 3.84
N GLY A 246 8.23 -5.41 2.56
CA GLY A 246 8.87 -4.68 1.46
C GLY A 246 8.39 -3.24 1.37
N GLY A 247 7.08 -3.01 1.47
CA GLY A 247 6.49 -1.67 1.48
C GLY A 247 6.95 -0.82 2.68
N PHE A 248 7.04 -1.43 3.86
CA PHE A 248 7.54 -0.74 5.05
C PHE A 248 9.02 -0.35 4.89
N VAL A 249 9.85 -1.27 4.41
CA VAL A 249 11.29 -1.01 4.18
C VAL A 249 11.49 0.07 3.13
N VAL A 250 10.80 -0.02 1.98
CA VAL A 250 10.91 0.98 0.91
C VAL A 250 10.40 2.34 1.35
N GLY A 251 9.25 2.40 2.02
CA GLY A 251 8.69 3.65 2.53
C GLY A 251 9.59 4.32 3.56
N LEU A 252 10.17 3.54 4.47
CA LEU A 252 11.13 4.05 5.45
C LEU A 252 12.41 4.54 4.77
N ALA A 253 12.96 3.76 3.84
CA ALA A 253 14.15 4.12 3.07
C ALA A 253 13.92 5.40 2.24
N GLU A 254 12.76 5.53 1.61
CA GLU A 254 12.41 6.75 0.88
C GLU A 254 12.33 7.97 1.81
N TYR A 255 11.55 7.90 2.88
CA TYR A 255 11.27 9.06 3.72
C TYR A 255 12.48 9.46 4.57
N VAL A 256 13.00 8.51 5.35
CA VAL A 256 14.12 8.75 6.27
C VAL A 256 15.45 8.80 5.52
N GLY A 257 15.64 7.94 4.53
CA GLY A 257 16.84 7.91 3.70
C GLY A 257 17.03 9.20 2.92
N THR A 258 15.98 9.73 2.30
CA THR A 258 16.03 11.04 1.62
C THR A 258 16.41 12.16 2.59
N TRP A 259 15.84 12.16 3.80
CA TRP A 259 16.16 13.16 4.81
C TRP A 259 17.63 13.07 5.25
N LEU A 260 18.12 11.86 5.49
CA LEU A 260 19.53 11.65 5.83
C LEU A 260 20.46 12.13 4.73
N LEU A 261 20.22 11.76 3.48
CA LEU A 261 21.01 12.21 2.34
C LEU A 261 20.97 13.74 2.18
N ALA A 262 19.79 14.34 2.36
CA ALA A 262 19.63 15.78 2.27
C ALA A 262 20.37 16.53 3.40
N SER A 263 20.51 15.93 4.57
CA SER A 263 21.27 16.53 5.70
C SER A 263 22.77 16.55 5.45
N TYR A 264 23.33 15.62 4.65
CA TYR A 264 24.75 15.56 4.31
C TYR A 264 25.10 16.33 3.03
N TRP A 265 24.24 16.23 1.98
CA TRP A 265 24.57 16.74 0.65
C TRP A 265 23.73 17.95 0.22
N GLY A 266 22.76 18.36 1.04
CA GLY A 266 21.97 19.57 0.83
C GLY A 266 20.50 19.30 0.51
N GLY A 267 19.65 20.29 0.87
CA GLY A 267 18.20 20.19 0.79
C GLY A 267 17.60 20.00 -0.61
N TRP A 268 18.39 20.23 -1.68
CA TRP A 268 17.93 20.00 -3.06
C TRP A 268 17.58 18.52 -3.34
N LEU A 269 18.19 17.57 -2.59
CA LEU A 269 17.89 16.14 -2.71
C LEU A 269 16.47 15.77 -2.31
N LEU A 270 15.79 16.57 -1.50
CA LEU A 270 14.38 16.34 -1.15
C LEU A 270 13.44 16.33 -2.37
N GLY A 271 13.81 17.04 -3.45
CA GLY A 271 13.09 17.01 -4.72
C GLY A 271 13.22 15.69 -5.48
N TYR A 272 14.24 14.89 -5.19
CA TYR A 272 14.56 13.63 -5.88
C TYR A 272 14.21 12.38 -5.06
N ARG A 273 13.31 12.51 -4.09
CA ARG A 273 12.93 11.40 -3.19
C ARG A 273 12.48 10.13 -3.92
N MET A 274 11.86 10.26 -5.10
CA MET A 274 11.41 9.11 -5.90
C MET A 274 12.56 8.25 -6.47
N VAL A 275 13.79 8.74 -6.48
CA VAL A 275 14.95 7.99 -6.98
C VAL A 275 15.27 6.80 -6.08
N ILE A 276 15.07 6.93 -4.77
CA ILE A 276 15.36 5.84 -3.80
C ILE A 276 14.48 4.61 -4.08
N PRO A 277 13.14 4.70 -4.16
CA PRO A 277 12.30 3.57 -4.53
C PRO A 277 12.65 2.96 -5.90
N LEU A 278 12.99 3.79 -6.88
CA LEU A 278 13.41 3.30 -8.21
C LEU A 278 14.69 2.46 -8.14
N ILE A 279 15.71 2.92 -7.41
CA ILE A 279 16.95 2.17 -7.23
C ILE A 279 16.68 0.86 -6.48
N ILE A 280 15.85 0.90 -5.42
CA ILE A 280 15.50 -0.31 -4.65
C ILE A 280 14.73 -1.29 -5.55
N MET A 281 13.79 -0.81 -6.36
CA MET A 281 13.01 -1.64 -7.27
C MET A 281 13.91 -2.30 -8.32
N ALA A 282 14.78 -1.53 -8.98
CA ALA A 282 15.71 -2.06 -9.98
C ALA A 282 16.69 -3.05 -9.35
N GLY A 283 17.26 -2.73 -8.19
CA GLY A 283 18.16 -3.61 -7.46
C GLY A 283 17.48 -4.90 -7.01
N SER A 284 16.23 -4.81 -6.52
CA SER A 284 15.45 -5.96 -6.11
C SER A 284 15.20 -6.93 -7.27
N LEU A 285 14.81 -6.42 -8.43
CA LEU A 285 14.58 -7.26 -9.63
C LEU A 285 15.85 -7.95 -10.12
N LEU A 286 17.02 -7.32 -9.97
CA LEU A 286 18.29 -7.88 -10.38
C LEU A 286 18.85 -8.91 -9.39
N VAL A 287 18.68 -8.68 -8.08
CA VAL A 287 19.32 -9.49 -7.03
C VAL A 287 18.34 -10.52 -6.46
N PHE A 288 17.07 -10.16 -6.28
CA PHE A 288 16.03 -10.97 -5.67
C PHE A 288 14.74 -10.95 -6.52
N PRO A 289 14.71 -11.61 -7.68
CA PRO A 289 13.55 -11.56 -8.58
C PRO A 289 12.27 -12.13 -7.95
N GLU A 290 12.37 -13.00 -6.96
CA GLU A 290 11.24 -13.54 -6.19
C GLU A 290 10.90 -12.67 -4.95
N GLY A 291 11.63 -11.58 -4.74
CA GLY A 291 11.51 -10.69 -3.59
C GLY A 291 11.99 -11.31 -2.28
N LEU A 292 11.82 -10.55 -1.18
CA LEU A 292 12.21 -10.99 0.17
C LEU A 292 11.49 -12.28 0.62
N ALA A 293 10.28 -12.52 0.12
CA ALA A 293 9.51 -13.72 0.45
C ALA A 293 10.12 -15.01 -0.14
N GLY A 294 10.86 -14.93 -1.24
CA GLY A 294 11.56 -16.05 -1.87
C GLY A 294 12.87 -16.44 -1.20
N LEU A 295 13.37 -15.63 -0.25
CA LEU A 295 14.62 -15.92 0.43
C LEU A 295 14.51 -17.17 1.34
N PRO A 296 15.50 -18.06 1.35
CA PRO A 296 15.52 -19.22 2.24
C PRO A 296 15.87 -18.79 3.68
N TRP A 297 14.90 -18.17 4.36
CA TRP A 297 15.07 -17.62 5.71
C TRP A 297 15.60 -18.66 6.71
N GLY A 298 15.24 -19.94 6.54
CA GLY A 298 15.74 -21.01 7.40
C GLY A 298 17.25 -21.20 7.31
N ALA A 299 17.82 -21.15 6.09
CA ALA A 299 19.26 -21.25 5.88
C ALA A 299 19.98 -19.98 6.36
N LEU A 300 19.39 -18.81 6.14
CA LEU A 300 19.97 -17.53 6.57
C LEU A 300 20.00 -17.40 8.11
N LEU A 301 18.94 -17.81 8.78
CA LEU A 301 18.86 -17.84 10.25
C LEU A 301 19.83 -18.89 10.85
N ALA A 302 20.01 -20.03 10.18
CA ALA A 302 20.99 -21.03 10.58
C ALA A 302 22.42 -20.52 10.45
N ALA A 303 22.73 -19.80 9.34
CA ALA A 303 24.04 -19.18 9.13
C ALA A 303 24.31 -18.07 10.14
N LEU A 304 23.32 -17.23 10.46
CA LEU A 304 23.45 -16.20 11.51
C LEU A 304 23.63 -16.80 12.90
N LYS A 305 22.94 -17.90 13.23
CA LYS A 305 23.12 -18.61 14.52
C LYS A 305 24.50 -19.28 14.60
N GLY A 306 25.03 -19.78 13.48
CA GLY A 306 26.38 -20.34 13.40
C GLY A 306 27.49 -19.30 13.45
N ALA A 307 27.22 -18.04 13.04
CA ALA A 307 28.15 -16.93 13.07
C ALA A 307 28.25 -16.23 14.44
N LEU A 308 27.27 -16.47 15.35
CA LEU A 308 27.35 -15.99 16.72
C LEU A 308 28.39 -16.84 17.48
N PRO A 309 29.45 -16.23 18.07
CA PRO A 309 30.45 -16.99 18.82
C PRO A 309 29.75 -17.74 19.95
N GLY A 310 29.79 -19.06 19.89
CA GLY A 310 29.23 -19.94 20.88
C GLY A 310 29.78 -19.59 22.26
N LYS A 311 28.87 -19.35 23.23
CA LYS A 311 29.22 -19.35 24.65
C LYS A 311 29.96 -20.66 24.94
N GLY A 312 31.16 -20.50 25.50
CA GLY A 312 32.13 -21.53 25.71
C GLY A 312 31.52 -22.84 26.26
N LYS A 313 31.96 -23.92 25.67
CA LYS A 313 31.93 -25.22 26.32
C LYS A 313 32.79 -25.09 27.58
N GLU A 314 32.16 -25.03 28.75
CA GLU A 314 32.87 -25.33 29.98
C GLU A 314 33.47 -26.74 29.87
N VAL A 315 34.78 -26.76 29.85
CA VAL A 315 35.55 -28.00 29.96
C VAL A 315 35.42 -28.45 31.41
N SER A 316 34.59 -29.46 31.66
CA SER A 316 34.62 -30.17 32.93
C SER A 316 35.82 -31.11 32.92
N SER A 317 36.81 -30.74 33.68
CA SER A 317 37.89 -31.65 34.17
C SER A 317 37.33 -32.62 35.19
#